data_91b1383ce33b19b9f09e6a50ed3d0398
#
_entry.id   91b1383ce33b19b9f09e6a50ed3d0398
#
_cell.length_a   1.000
_cell.length_b   1.000
_cell.length_c   1.000
_cell.angle_alpha   90.00
_cell.angle_beta   90.00
_cell.angle_gamma   90.00
#
_symmetry.space_group_name_H-M   'P 1'
#
loop_
_entity.id
_entity.type
_entity.pdbx_description
1 polymer ?
#
loop_
_entity_poly.entity_id
_entity_poly.type
_entity_poly.pdbx_seq_one_letter_code
_entity_poly.pdbx_strand_id
1 'polypeptide(L)'
;MNDFLVSALYMFTPLDDFEAMREPLKAFCEARDVRGSLLLASEGINGTICGPEAGVRAVLAHLRADPRLAGLSHKESWCDRHVFKRMKVRLKQEIVRLAVDGVDPNEIVGEYVPPDDWNALISDPDVVVVDTRNDYEYAFGTFEGAVNPQTQSFREFPDWVEGQDELRKKPKVAMFCTGGIRCEKATAWMLKNGFNEVFHLEGGILNYLEKVPEASSLWKGECFVFDDRVSVDHKLQPRWGEWVPEAARHVINEDTDYDKGQGSGSGS
;
A
#
# COMPACT_ATOMS: atom_id res chain seq x y z
N MET A 1 7.96 -26.05 -2.47
CA MET A 1 6.54 -25.75 -2.75
C MET A 1 6.22 -24.49 -1.97
N ASN A 2 5.64 -23.50 -2.62
CA ASN A 2 5.23 -22.27 -1.91
C ASN A 2 3.87 -22.54 -1.28
N ASP A 3 3.85 -22.94 -0.01
CA ASP A 3 2.65 -23.42 0.67
C ASP A 3 1.95 -22.31 1.49
N PHE A 4 2.56 -21.12 1.54
CA PHE A 4 2.05 -19.97 2.27
C PHE A 4 1.55 -18.89 1.32
N LEU A 5 0.30 -18.48 1.52
CA LEU A 5 -0.31 -17.38 0.81
C LEU A 5 -0.07 -16.08 1.61
N VAL A 6 0.41 -15.05 0.93
CA VAL A 6 0.48 -13.68 1.45
C VAL A 6 -0.59 -12.85 0.77
N SER A 7 -1.41 -12.17 1.56
CA SER A 7 -2.48 -11.32 1.05
C SER A 7 -2.36 -9.91 1.63
N ALA A 8 -2.07 -8.93 0.77
CA ALA A 8 -2.18 -7.52 1.08
C ALA A 8 -3.60 -7.05 0.77
N LEU A 9 -4.27 -6.44 1.73
CA LEU A 9 -5.69 -6.09 1.63
C LEU A 9 -5.96 -4.70 2.20
N TYR A 10 -6.95 -4.00 1.64
CA TYR A 10 -7.50 -2.79 2.24
C TYR A 10 -8.90 -2.48 1.72
N MET A 11 -9.63 -1.69 2.49
CA MET A 11 -10.88 -1.09 2.06
C MET A 11 -11.19 0.15 2.90
N PHE A 12 -11.50 1.25 2.24
CA PHE A 12 -12.11 2.41 2.87
C PHE A 12 -13.62 2.18 2.97
N THR A 13 -14.14 2.15 4.19
CA THR A 13 -15.57 2.01 4.49
C THR A 13 -15.81 2.41 5.94
N PRO A 14 -16.93 3.06 6.29
CA PRO A 14 -17.24 3.36 7.68
C PRO A 14 -17.33 2.08 8.55
N LEU A 15 -16.51 2.02 9.59
CA LEU A 15 -16.47 0.94 10.58
C LEU A 15 -16.61 1.54 11.99
N ASP A 16 -17.81 1.95 12.39
CA ASP A 16 -18.05 2.60 13.67
C ASP A 16 -17.73 1.71 14.89
N ASP A 17 -17.75 0.39 14.70
CA ASP A 17 -17.47 -0.63 15.71
C ASP A 17 -16.07 -1.27 15.58
N PHE A 18 -15.15 -0.61 14.85
CA PHE A 18 -13.79 -1.16 14.55
C PHE A 18 -13.02 -1.60 15.81
N GLU A 19 -13.26 -0.96 16.95
CA GLU A 19 -12.64 -1.34 18.21
C GLU A 19 -13.10 -2.72 18.67
N ALA A 20 -14.40 -3.00 18.56
CA ALA A 20 -14.99 -4.29 18.93
C ALA A 20 -14.57 -5.43 17.98
N MET A 21 -14.23 -5.11 16.73
CA MET A 21 -13.76 -6.09 15.74
C MET A 21 -12.37 -6.66 16.06
N ARG A 22 -11.55 -5.96 16.82
CA ARG A 22 -10.13 -6.26 17.03
C ARG A 22 -9.87 -7.66 17.57
N GLU A 23 -10.39 -7.97 18.75
CA GLU A 23 -10.08 -9.24 19.43
C GLU A 23 -10.71 -10.45 18.72
N PRO A 24 -11.97 -10.41 18.25
CA PRO A 24 -12.55 -11.49 17.45
C PRO A 24 -11.75 -11.77 16.18
N LEU A 25 -11.38 -10.74 15.42
CA LEU A 25 -10.60 -10.89 14.19
C LEU A 25 -9.22 -11.48 14.45
N LYS A 26 -8.53 -11.02 15.50
CA LYS A 26 -7.22 -11.55 15.89
C LYS A 26 -7.33 -13.03 16.24
N ALA A 27 -8.27 -13.42 17.10
CA ALA A 27 -8.48 -14.80 17.49
C ALA A 27 -8.85 -15.68 16.29
N PHE A 28 -9.66 -15.17 15.35
CA PHE A 28 -10.04 -15.88 14.14
C PHE A 28 -8.83 -16.18 13.23
N CYS A 29 -7.90 -15.22 13.09
CA CYS A 29 -6.66 -15.40 12.35
C CYS A 29 -5.74 -16.42 13.02
N GLU A 30 -5.48 -16.24 14.33
CA GLU A 30 -4.58 -17.12 15.11
C GLU A 30 -5.04 -18.58 15.12
N ALA A 31 -6.34 -18.83 15.21
CA ALA A 31 -6.93 -20.18 15.16
C ALA A 31 -6.72 -20.89 13.80
N ARG A 32 -6.28 -20.17 12.76
CA ARG A 32 -6.03 -20.66 11.39
C ARG A 32 -4.58 -20.60 10.97
N ASP A 33 -3.67 -20.42 11.92
CA ASP A 33 -2.24 -20.19 11.69
C ASP A 33 -1.98 -19.03 10.69
N VAL A 34 -2.80 -17.98 10.75
CA VAL A 34 -2.62 -16.77 9.95
C VAL A 34 -1.95 -15.71 10.82
N ARG A 35 -0.83 -15.17 10.33
CA ARG A 35 -0.04 -14.12 10.95
C ARG A 35 -0.05 -12.87 10.07
N GLY A 36 0.25 -11.72 10.63
CA GLY A 36 0.25 -10.49 9.86
C GLY A 36 0.08 -9.25 10.70
N SER A 37 -0.12 -8.13 10.01
CA SER A 37 -0.46 -6.86 10.63
C SER A 37 -1.69 -6.28 9.94
N LEU A 38 -2.80 -6.17 10.68
CA LEU A 38 -4.03 -5.53 10.24
C LEU A 38 -4.24 -4.25 11.04
N LEU A 39 -4.57 -3.18 10.36
CA LEU A 39 -4.96 -1.89 10.92
C LEU A 39 -6.46 -1.72 10.79
N LEU A 40 -7.12 -1.34 11.87
CA LEU A 40 -8.54 -1.00 11.91
C LEU A 40 -8.69 0.45 12.36
N ALA A 41 -9.54 1.19 11.69
CA ALA A 41 -9.94 2.55 12.04
C ALA A 41 -11.41 2.76 11.67
N SER A 42 -11.98 3.88 12.09
CA SER A 42 -13.36 4.26 11.70
C SER A 42 -13.54 4.41 10.19
N GLU A 43 -12.45 4.62 9.43
CA GLU A 43 -12.44 4.77 7.97
C GLU A 43 -12.21 3.45 7.21
N GLY A 44 -11.97 2.29 7.90
CA GLY A 44 -11.80 1.03 7.22
C GLY A 44 -10.77 0.07 7.80
N ILE A 45 -10.24 -0.79 6.92
CA ILE A 45 -9.24 -1.82 7.22
C ILE A 45 -8.08 -1.78 6.22
N ASN A 46 -6.86 -2.05 6.70
CA ASN A 46 -5.65 -2.18 5.87
C ASN A 46 -4.67 -3.16 6.50
N GLY A 47 -3.93 -3.88 5.68
CA GLY A 47 -2.80 -4.68 6.16
C GLY A 47 -2.40 -5.82 5.26
N THR A 48 -1.51 -6.65 5.80
CA THR A 48 -1.02 -7.85 5.13
C THR A 48 -1.09 -9.04 6.08
N ILE A 49 -1.59 -10.16 5.58
CA ILE A 49 -1.67 -11.44 6.31
C ILE A 49 -0.96 -12.53 5.52
N CYS A 50 -0.42 -13.51 6.23
CA CYS A 50 0.29 -14.67 5.67
C CYS A 50 -0.04 -15.92 6.47
N GLY A 51 -0.25 -17.01 5.77
CA GLY A 51 -0.51 -18.31 6.40
C GLY A 51 -0.76 -19.41 5.37
N PRO A 52 -1.12 -20.61 5.82
CA PRO A 52 -1.61 -21.65 4.93
C PRO A 52 -2.76 -21.12 4.07
N GLU A 53 -2.78 -21.49 2.79
CA GLU A 53 -3.77 -20.96 1.83
C GLU A 53 -5.20 -21.03 2.37
N ALA A 54 -5.63 -22.18 2.89
CA ALA A 54 -6.96 -22.36 3.43
C ALA A 54 -7.28 -21.39 4.60
N GLY A 55 -6.27 -21.10 5.44
CA GLY A 55 -6.39 -20.16 6.55
C GLY A 55 -6.59 -18.73 6.06
N VAL A 56 -5.75 -18.27 5.13
CA VAL A 56 -5.84 -16.91 4.57
C VAL A 56 -7.17 -16.73 3.82
N ARG A 57 -7.57 -17.70 2.99
CA ARG A 57 -8.86 -17.65 2.29
C ARG A 57 -10.05 -17.61 3.24
N ALA A 58 -9.98 -18.35 4.36
CA ALA A 58 -11.02 -18.31 5.39
C ALA A 58 -11.10 -16.92 6.07
N VAL A 59 -9.96 -16.26 6.33
CA VAL A 59 -9.92 -14.89 6.86
C VAL A 59 -10.53 -13.90 5.88
N LEU A 60 -10.17 -13.96 4.59
CA LEU A 60 -10.75 -13.10 3.55
C LEU A 60 -12.27 -13.32 3.43
N ALA A 61 -12.73 -14.57 3.47
CA ALA A 61 -14.16 -14.89 3.45
C ALA A 61 -14.90 -14.38 4.70
N HIS A 62 -14.27 -14.49 5.88
CA HIS A 62 -14.81 -13.95 7.13
C HIS A 62 -14.96 -12.43 7.09
N LEU A 63 -13.95 -11.72 6.59
CA LEU A 63 -14.01 -10.26 6.43
C LEU A 63 -15.14 -9.87 5.45
N ARG A 64 -15.23 -10.53 4.29
CA ARG A 64 -16.26 -10.27 3.27
C ARG A 64 -17.67 -10.70 3.67
N ALA A 65 -17.84 -11.50 4.72
CA ALA A 65 -19.14 -11.81 5.28
C ALA A 65 -19.79 -10.61 5.99
N ASP A 66 -19.00 -9.62 6.41
CA ASP A 66 -19.51 -8.31 6.81
C ASP A 66 -19.91 -7.54 5.54
N PRO A 67 -21.19 -7.12 5.41
CA PRO A 67 -21.66 -6.39 4.22
C PRO A 67 -20.85 -5.13 3.91
N ARG A 68 -20.29 -4.47 4.93
CA ARG A 68 -19.44 -3.27 4.78
C ARG A 68 -18.12 -3.58 4.09
N LEU A 69 -17.62 -4.81 4.24
CA LEU A 69 -16.36 -5.29 3.71
C LEU A 69 -16.51 -6.25 2.52
N ALA A 70 -17.74 -6.42 1.99
CA ALA A 70 -18.02 -7.35 0.90
C ALA A 70 -17.15 -7.07 -0.35
N GLY A 71 -16.83 -5.80 -0.62
CA GLY A 71 -15.97 -5.36 -1.73
C GLY A 71 -14.48 -5.33 -1.40
N LEU A 72 -14.02 -5.91 -0.28
CA LEU A 72 -12.64 -5.87 0.16
C LEU A 72 -11.66 -6.29 -0.95
N SER A 73 -10.81 -5.36 -1.35
CA SER A 73 -9.74 -5.57 -2.33
C SER A 73 -8.55 -6.28 -1.69
N HIS A 74 -7.89 -7.18 -2.42
CA HIS A 74 -6.66 -7.81 -1.97
C HIS A 74 -5.75 -8.19 -3.15
N LYS A 75 -4.44 -8.33 -2.86
CA LYS A 75 -3.42 -8.83 -3.76
C LYS A 75 -2.73 -10.04 -3.14
N GLU A 76 -2.48 -11.05 -3.95
CA GLU A 76 -1.89 -12.32 -3.53
C GLU A 76 -0.44 -12.45 -4.00
N SER A 77 0.37 -13.08 -3.20
CA SER A 77 1.69 -13.59 -3.56
C SER A 77 2.01 -14.81 -2.70
N TRP A 78 3.02 -15.57 -3.10
CA TRP A 78 3.33 -16.85 -2.47
C TRP A 78 4.75 -16.90 -1.92
N CYS A 79 4.93 -17.65 -0.84
CA CYS A 79 6.23 -17.88 -0.24
C CYS A 79 6.32 -19.30 0.38
N ASP A 80 7.52 -19.67 0.81
CA ASP A 80 7.82 -20.98 1.37
C ASP A 80 7.64 -21.07 2.89
N ARG A 81 7.35 -19.95 3.55
CA ARG A 81 7.25 -19.85 5.01
C ARG A 81 6.41 -18.63 5.42
N HIS A 82 6.07 -18.56 6.72
CA HIS A 82 5.51 -17.33 7.29
C HIS A 82 6.46 -16.15 7.11
N VAL A 83 5.90 -15.00 6.71
CA VAL A 83 6.62 -13.72 6.57
C VAL A 83 6.33 -12.75 7.72
N PHE A 84 5.66 -13.23 8.75
CA PHE A 84 5.40 -12.51 10.00
C PHE A 84 5.62 -13.41 11.20
N LYS A 85 6.18 -12.86 12.27
CA LYS A 85 6.42 -13.60 13.53
C LYS A 85 5.13 -13.91 14.29
N ARG A 86 4.12 -13.02 14.23
CA ARG A 86 2.85 -13.12 14.97
C ARG A 86 1.71 -12.37 14.28
N MET A 87 0.47 -12.59 14.72
CA MET A 87 -0.68 -11.79 14.31
C MET A 87 -0.79 -10.52 15.16
N LYS A 88 -0.96 -9.38 14.49
CA LYS A 88 -1.23 -8.09 15.10
C LYS A 88 -2.49 -7.50 14.48
N VAL A 89 -3.46 -7.10 15.31
CA VAL A 89 -4.60 -6.27 14.88
C VAL A 89 -4.54 -5.00 15.71
N ARG A 90 -4.37 -3.85 15.06
CA ARG A 90 -4.09 -2.57 15.71
C ARG A 90 -5.18 -1.57 15.39
N LEU A 91 -5.60 -0.84 16.41
CA LEU A 91 -6.49 0.29 16.27
C LEU A 91 -5.66 1.53 15.91
N LYS A 92 -6.11 2.27 14.91
CA LYS A 92 -5.44 3.48 14.42
C LYS A 92 -6.49 4.58 14.22
N GLN A 93 -6.03 5.82 14.10
CA GLN A 93 -6.88 6.94 13.68
C GLN A 93 -7.20 6.88 12.19
N GLU A 94 -6.22 6.44 11.39
CA GLU A 94 -6.30 6.26 9.94
C GLU A 94 -5.69 4.91 9.55
N ILE A 95 -6.29 4.22 8.57
CA ILE A 95 -5.73 2.96 8.04
C ILE A 95 -4.50 3.20 7.16
N VAL A 96 -4.33 4.40 6.64
CA VAL A 96 -3.11 4.94 6.04
C VAL A 96 -3.02 6.41 6.39
N ARG A 97 -1.94 6.82 7.03
CA ARG A 97 -1.88 8.15 7.67
C ARG A 97 -1.43 9.23 6.69
N LEU A 98 -2.37 10.08 6.27
CA LEU A 98 -2.10 11.32 5.55
C LEU A 98 -2.00 12.52 6.51
N ALA A 99 -2.66 12.41 7.67
CA ALA A 99 -2.72 13.43 8.72
C ALA A 99 -3.36 14.76 8.27
N VAL A 100 -4.35 14.69 7.40
CA VAL A 100 -5.16 15.83 6.94
C VAL A 100 -6.63 15.51 7.15
N ASP A 101 -7.33 16.37 7.86
CA ASP A 101 -8.74 16.20 8.14
C ASP A 101 -9.61 16.39 6.88
N GLY A 102 -10.74 15.68 6.83
CA GLY A 102 -11.73 15.82 5.77
C GLY A 102 -11.32 15.21 4.43
N VAL A 103 -10.33 14.33 4.38
CA VAL A 103 -9.98 13.58 3.19
C VAL A 103 -10.62 12.20 3.26
N ASP A 104 -11.68 11.98 2.48
CA ASP A 104 -12.40 10.71 2.39
C ASP A 104 -12.42 10.21 0.94
N PRO A 105 -11.72 9.11 0.63
CA PRO A 105 -11.75 8.50 -0.71
C PRO A 105 -13.13 7.99 -1.14
N ASN A 106 -14.07 7.75 -0.20
CA ASN A 106 -15.44 7.37 -0.55
C ASN A 106 -16.26 8.54 -1.09
N GLU A 107 -15.88 9.80 -0.79
CA GLU A 107 -16.55 11.00 -1.32
C GLU A 107 -15.99 11.43 -2.68
N ILE A 108 -14.66 11.42 -2.81
CA ILE A 108 -13.96 11.81 -4.02
C ILE A 108 -12.63 11.06 -4.10
N VAL A 109 -12.30 10.55 -5.27
CA VAL A 109 -11.05 9.86 -5.54
C VAL A 109 -10.64 10.11 -6.99
N GLY A 110 -9.33 10.04 -7.29
CA GLY A 110 -8.82 10.14 -8.65
C GLY A 110 -9.23 8.97 -9.53
N GLU A 111 -9.00 9.10 -10.81
CA GLU A 111 -9.32 8.06 -11.78
C GLU A 111 -8.42 6.83 -11.59
N TYR A 112 -9.03 5.66 -11.46
CA TYR A 112 -8.31 4.38 -11.42
C TYR A 112 -7.86 3.99 -12.82
N VAL A 113 -6.57 3.75 -13.00
CA VAL A 113 -6.00 3.33 -14.27
C VAL A 113 -5.56 1.87 -14.17
N PRO A 114 -6.14 0.96 -14.96
CA PRO A 114 -5.74 -0.44 -14.99
C PRO A 114 -4.26 -0.60 -15.35
N PRO A 115 -3.57 -1.65 -14.86
CA PRO A 115 -2.19 -1.93 -15.23
C PRO A 115 -1.92 -1.98 -16.73
N ASP A 116 -2.86 -2.48 -17.53
CA ASP A 116 -2.74 -2.60 -18.99
C ASP A 116 -2.67 -1.22 -19.68
N ASP A 117 -3.32 -0.20 -19.12
CA ASP A 117 -3.35 1.17 -19.65
C ASP A 117 -2.30 2.08 -19.01
N TRP A 118 -1.67 1.62 -17.92
CA TRP A 118 -0.74 2.42 -17.13
C TRP A 118 0.48 2.89 -17.91
N ASN A 119 1.12 2.01 -18.70
CA ASN A 119 2.27 2.36 -19.51
C ASN A 119 1.98 3.47 -20.51
N ALA A 120 0.80 3.45 -21.15
CA ALA A 120 0.40 4.48 -22.08
C ALA A 120 0.24 5.84 -21.39
N LEU A 121 -0.40 5.86 -20.21
CA LEU A 121 -0.59 7.08 -19.43
C LEU A 121 0.75 7.69 -18.99
N ILE A 122 1.65 6.89 -18.39
CA ILE A 122 2.91 7.42 -17.84
C ILE A 122 3.96 7.76 -18.92
N SER A 123 3.73 7.35 -20.17
CA SER A 123 4.56 7.72 -21.32
C SER A 123 4.10 9.01 -21.99
N ASP A 124 2.94 9.57 -21.62
CA ASP A 124 2.45 10.86 -22.11
C ASP A 124 3.32 11.99 -21.51
N PRO A 125 3.97 12.85 -22.33
CA PRO A 125 4.84 13.93 -21.84
C PRO A 125 4.10 15.00 -21.04
N ASP A 126 2.77 15.06 -21.12
CA ASP A 126 1.93 15.97 -20.34
C ASP A 126 1.57 15.43 -18.96
N VAL A 127 1.92 14.17 -18.66
CA VAL A 127 1.68 13.53 -17.37
C VAL A 127 2.91 13.65 -16.49
N VAL A 128 2.72 14.07 -15.24
CA VAL A 128 3.73 13.92 -14.18
C VAL A 128 3.43 12.66 -13.40
N VAL A 129 4.41 11.76 -13.34
CA VAL A 129 4.30 10.51 -12.59
C VAL A 129 4.92 10.71 -11.21
N VAL A 130 4.18 10.44 -10.13
CA VAL A 130 4.64 10.65 -8.76
C VAL A 130 4.57 9.34 -7.97
N ASP A 131 5.69 8.96 -7.37
CA ASP A 131 5.75 7.85 -6.41
C ASP A 131 5.31 8.35 -5.03
N THR A 132 4.15 7.93 -4.53
CA THR A 132 3.64 8.37 -3.22
C THR A 132 4.22 7.57 -2.05
N ARG A 133 5.21 6.71 -2.31
CA ARG A 133 5.90 5.92 -1.28
C ARG A 133 6.99 6.76 -0.61
N ASN A 134 7.51 6.23 0.48
CA ASN A 134 8.63 6.83 1.19
C ASN A 134 9.93 6.65 0.40
N ASP A 135 10.90 7.52 0.64
CA ASP A 135 12.20 7.53 -0.04
C ASP A 135 12.91 6.17 0.00
N TYR A 136 12.88 5.47 1.14
CA TYR A 136 13.49 4.15 1.26
C TYR A 136 12.80 3.08 0.40
N GLU A 137 11.49 3.19 0.13
CA GLU A 137 10.75 2.28 -0.75
C GLU A 137 11.08 2.58 -2.22
N TYR A 138 11.18 3.87 -2.58
CA TYR A 138 11.60 4.33 -3.90
C TYR A 138 12.98 3.77 -4.28
N ALA A 139 13.91 3.75 -3.33
CA ALA A 139 15.28 3.26 -3.54
C ALA A 139 15.37 1.78 -3.96
N PHE A 140 14.37 0.94 -3.62
CA PHE A 140 14.30 -0.45 -4.10
C PHE A 140 13.92 -0.55 -5.57
N GLY A 141 13.09 0.36 -6.04
CA GLY A 141 12.62 0.38 -7.42
C GLY A 141 11.47 1.36 -7.59
N THR A 142 11.26 1.80 -8.84
CA THR A 142 10.23 2.74 -9.22
C THR A 142 9.90 2.65 -10.71
N PHE A 143 8.88 3.35 -11.18
CA PHE A 143 8.65 3.52 -12.62
C PHE A 143 9.63 4.51 -13.22
N GLU A 144 10.08 4.23 -14.44
CA GLU A 144 10.98 5.10 -15.17
C GLU A 144 10.39 6.51 -15.33
N GLY A 145 11.16 7.53 -14.94
CA GLY A 145 10.74 8.94 -15.00
C GLY A 145 9.83 9.39 -13.84
N ALA A 146 9.53 8.55 -12.88
CA ALA A 146 8.74 8.94 -11.72
C ALA A 146 9.48 9.91 -10.80
N VAL A 147 8.76 10.93 -10.35
CA VAL A 147 9.25 11.89 -9.36
C VAL A 147 9.26 11.23 -7.99
N ASN A 148 10.40 11.34 -7.28
CA ASN A 148 10.54 10.97 -5.89
C ASN A 148 10.30 12.19 -4.98
N PRO A 149 9.25 12.21 -4.14
CA PRO A 149 9.02 13.25 -3.17
C PRO A 149 10.08 13.34 -2.06
N GLN A 150 10.90 12.28 -1.89
CA GLN A 150 11.91 12.16 -0.84
C GLN A 150 11.32 12.26 0.58
N THR A 151 10.06 11.89 0.75
CA THR A 151 9.37 11.88 2.04
C THR A 151 9.80 10.68 2.89
N GLN A 152 9.90 10.88 4.20
CA GLN A 152 10.17 9.80 5.15
C GLN A 152 8.88 9.12 5.62
N SER A 153 7.76 9.80 5.47
CA SER A 153 6.42 9.28 5.78
C SER A 153 5.36 9.90 4.87
N PHE A 154 4.28 9.15 4.62
CA PHE A 154 3.20 9.60 3.74
C PHE A 154 2.49 10.88 4.22
N ARG A 155 2.53 11.20 5.51
CA ARG A 155 1.98 12.44 6.06
C ARG A 155 2.70 13.71 5.57
N GLU A 156 3.90 13.59 5.01
CA GLU A 156 4.67 14.71 4.44
C GLU A 156 4.27 15.02 2.99
N PHE A 157 3.48 14.13 2.37
CA PHE A 157 3.07 14.26 0.97
C PHE A 157 2.29 15.56 0.68
N PRO A 158 1.31 16.00 1.49
CA PRO A 158 0.61 17.26 1.27
C PRO A 158 1.56 18.46 1.23
N ASP A 159 2.45 18.60 2.21
CA ASP A 159 3.41 19.71 2.29
C ASP A 159 4.37 19.69 1.07
N TRP A 160 4.78 18.50 0.66
CA TRP A 160 5.60 18.36 -0.55
C TRP A 160 4.87 18.87 -1.79
N VAL A 161 3.61 18.46 -2.03
CA VAL A 161 2.81 18.91 -3.18
C VAL A 161 2.60 20.43 -3.15
N GLU A 162 2.34 21.01 -1.97
CA GLU A 162 2.17 22.47 -1.82
C GLU A 162 3.43 23.24 -2.24
N GLY A 163 4.61 22.65 -2.01
CA GLY A 163 5.90 23.21 -2.45
C GLY A 163 6.22 23.01 -3.94
N GLN A 164 5.36 22.31 -4.72
CA GLN A 164 5.63 21.97 -6.12
C GLN A 164 4.79 22.80 -7.10
N ASP A 165 5.20 24.05 -7.36
CA ASP A 165 4.52 24.90 -8.34
C ASP A 165 4.44 24.27 -9.74
N GLU A 166 5.42 23.44 -10.10
CA GLU A 166 5.46 22.76 -11.41
C GLU A 166 4.36 21.72 -11.57
N LEU A 167 3.93 21.03 -10.50
CA LEU A 167 2.80 20.11 -10.55
C LEU A 167 1.50 20.84 -10.93
N ARG A 168 1.33 22.09 -10.50
CA ARG A 168 0.14 22.89 -10.81
C ARG A 168 0.10 23.38 -12.25
N LYS A 169 1.25 23.39 -12.92
CA LYS A 169 1.36 23.81 -14.33
C LYS A 169 1.12 22.64 -15.29
N LYS A 170 1.19 21.41 -14.80
CA LYS A 170 0.92 20.21 -15.59
C LYS A 170 -0.54 19.83 -15.48
N PRO A 171 -1.20 19.49 -16.61
CA PRO A 171 -2.62 19.16 -16.61
C PRO A 171 -2.93 17.85 -15.90
N LYS A 172 -2.00 16.89 -15.94
CA LYS A 172 -2.23 15.51 -15.50
C LYS A 172 -1.19 15.04 -14.49
N VAL A 173 -1.65 14.46 -13.39
CA VAL A 173 -0.78 13.83 -12.37
C VAL A 173 -1.19 12.38 -12.20
N ALA A 174 -0.26 11.45 -12.43
CA ALA A 174 -0.46 10.02 -12.24
C ALA A 174 0.34 9.54 -11.03
N MET A 175 -0.29 8.82 -10.11
CA MET A 175 0.32 8.40 -8.85
C MET A 175 0.25 6.89 -8.68
N PHE A 176 1.23 6.35 -7.95
CA PHE A 176 1.27 4.94 -7.60
C PHE A 176 1.85 4.73 -6.21
N CYS A 177 1.51 3.60 -5.60
CA CYS A 177 2.15 3.07 -4.40
C CYS A 177 2.14 1.54 -4.44
N THR A 178 2.61 0.87 -3.40
CA THR A 178 2.74 -0.60 -3.35
C THR A 178 1.43 -1.32 -3.65
N GLY A 179 0.33 -0.98 -2.96
CA GLY A 179 -0.97 -1.66 -3.09
C GLY A 179 -2.14 -0.77 -3.50
N GLY A 180 -1.93 0.54 -3.72
CA GLY A 180 -2.97 1.50 -4.13
C GLY A 180 -3.51 2.40 -3.02
N ILE A 181 -3.49 1.98 -1.76
CA ILE A 181 -4.18 2.65 -0.65
C ILE A 181 -3.74 4.11 -0.43
N ARG A 182 -2.42 4.42 -0.51
CA ARG A 182 -1.93 5.80 -0.34
C ARG A 182 -2.46 6.71 -1.44
N CYS A 183 -2.54 6.17 -2.66
CA CYS A 183 -2.99 6.93 -3.82
C CYS A 183 -4.46 7.35 -3.70
N GLU A 184 -5.33 6.54 -3.10
CA GLU A 184 -6.72 6.93 -2.91
C GLU A 184 -6.83 8.19 -2.05
N LYS A 185 -6.10 8.26 -0.91
CA LYS A 185 -6.06 9.49 -0.09
C LYS A 185 -5.32 10.64 -0.78
N ALA A 186 -4.19 10.36 -1.43
CA ALA A 186 -3.41 11.39 -2.12
C ALA A 186 -4.24 12.06 -3.24
N THR A 187 -4.93 11.26 -4.07
CA THR A 187 -5.77 11.79 -5.15
C THR A 187 -6.98 12.54 -4.62
N ALA A 188 -7.64 12.03 -3.57
CA ALA A 188 -8.76 12.71 -2.91
C ALA A 188 -8.34 14.09 -2.40
N TRP A 189 -7.20 14.17 -1.73
CA TRP A 189 -6.64 15.41 -1.24
C TRP A 189 -6.28 16.38 -2.38
N MET A 190 -5.62 15.91 -3.43
CA MET A 190 -5.24 16.73 -4.58
C MET A 190 -6.46 17.32 -5.29
N LEU A 191 -7.50 16.53 -5.53
CA LEU A 191 -8.76 17.01 -6.13
C LEU A 191 -9.41 18.10 -5.27
N LYS A 192 -9.46 17.94 -3.93
CA LYS A 192 -9.95 18.96 -3.01
C LYS A 192 -9.09 20.24 -3.02
N ASN A 193 -7.83 20.16 -3.42
CA ASN A 193 -6.91 21.29 -3.53
C ASN A 193 -6.73 21.84 -4.95
N GLY A 194 -7.70 21.57 -5.85
CA GLY A 194 -7.81 22.20 -7.16
C GLY A 194 -7.02 21.57 -8.29
N PHE A 195 -6.49 20.36 -8.11
CA PHE A 195 -6.03 19.54 -9.22
C PHE A 195 -7.24 18.90 -9.91
N ASN A 196 -7.25 18.82 -11.25
CA ASN A 196 -8.42 18.38 -11.99
C ASN A 196 -8.25 17.00 -12.65
N GLU A 197 -7.06 16.69 -13.17
CA GLU A 197 -6.77 15.43 -13.85
C GLU A 197 -5.77 14.63 -13.01
N VAL A 198 -6.30 13.84 -12.08
CA VAL A 198 -5.52 13.07 -11.12
C VAL A 198 -5.85 11.59 -11.27
N PHE A 199 -4.83 10.81 -11.58
CA PHE A 199 -4.91 9.39 -11.89
C PHE A 199 -4.12 8.58 -10.87
N HIS A 200 -4.50 7.31 -10.66
CA HIS A 200 -3.69 6.40 -9.89
C HIS A 200 -3.77 4.95 -10.38
N LEU A 201 -2.65 4.23 -10.20
CA LEU A 201 -2.52 2.85 -10.62
C LEU A 201 -3.44 1.94 -9.78
N GLU A 202 -4.41 1.29 -10.43
CA GLU A 202 -5.35 0.38 -9.80
C GLU A 202 -4.64 -0.83 -9.19
N GLY A 203 -4.81 -1.01 -7.87
CA GLY A 203 -4.16 -2.08 -7.11
C GLY A 203 -2.64 -1.92 -6.94
N GLY A 204 -2.09 -0.77 -7.35
CA GLY A 204 -0.69 -0.40 -7.15
C GLY A 204 0.31 -1.25 -7.90
N ILE A 205 1.58 -1.14 -7.48
CA ILE A 205 2.73 -1.83 -8.08
C ILE A 205 2.51 -3.35 -8.10
N LEU A 206 1.99 -3.93 -7.01
CA LEU A 206 1.78 -5.38 -6.93
C LEU A 206 0.82 -5.88 -8.02
N ASN A 207 -0.24 -5.12 -8.32
CA ASN A 207 -1.16 -5.46 -9.41
C ASN A 207 -0.51 -5.30 -10.79
N TYR A 208 0.32 -4.28 -10.95
CA TYR A 208 1.06 -4.05 -12.18
C TYR A 208 2.05 -5.18 -12.48
N LEU A 209 2.85 -5.59 -11.48
CA LEU A 209 3.80 -6.69 -11.61
C LEU A 209 3.13 -8.04 -11.88
N GLU A 210 1.91 -8.26 -11.37
CA GLU A 210 1.12 -9.46 -11.65
C GLU A 210 0.60 -9.49 -13.10
N LYS A 211 0.20 -8.33 -13.64
CA LYS A 211 -0.54 -8.22 -14.90
C LYS A 211 0.35 -7.94 -16.11
N VAL A 212 1.32 -7.05 -15.95
CA VAL A 212 2.14 -6.56 -17.05
C VAL A 212 3.37 -7.45 -17.24
N PRO A 213 3.57 -8.04 -18.42
CA PRO A 213 4.75 -8.87 -18.69
C PRO A 213 6.06 -8.08 -18.49
N GLU A 214 7.08 -8.72 -17.94
CA GLU A 214 8.39 -8.12 -17.66
C GLU A 214 9.01 -7.46 -18.90
N ALA A 215 8.82 -8.04 -20.10
CA ALA A 215 9.33 -7.51 -21.36
C ALA A 215 8.73 -6.15 -21.77
N SER A 216 7.53 -5.83 -21.31
CA SER A 216 6.84 -4.56 -21.57
C SER A 216 6.77 -3.64 -20.35
N SER A 217 7.37 -4.06 -19.23
CA SER A 217 7.32 -3.33 -17.99
C SER A 217 8.19 -2.07 -17.99
N LEU A 218 7.61 -0.97 -17.53
CA LEU A 218 8.34 0.27 -17.24
C LEU A 218 8.80 0.35 -15.76
N TRP A 219 8.49 -0.67 -14.97
CA TRP A 219 9.01 -0.81 -13.61
C TRP A 219 10.48 -1.18 -13.62
N LYS A 220 11.29 -0.55 -12.75
CA LYS A 220 12.72 -0.80 -12.57
C LYS A 220 13.00 -1.18 -11.12
N GLY A 221 13.72 -2.27 -10.92
CA GLY A 221 14.13 -2.76 -9.60
C GLY A 221 13.11 -3.68 -8.93
N GLU A 222 13.13 -3.71 -7.61
CA GLU A 222 12.29 -4.55 -6.76
C GLU A 222 11.20 -3.71 -6.07
N CYS A 223 10.08 -4.34 -5.71
CA CYS A 223 9.03 -3.67 -4.96
C CYS A 223 9.20 -3.97 -3.46
N PHE A 224 9.47 -2.94 -2.65
CA PHE A 224 9.51 -3.06 -1.19
C PHE A 224 8.14 -3.51 -0.65
N VAL A 225 8.16 -4.45 0.30
CA VAL A 225 6.99 -4.94 1.02
C VAL A 225 7.22 -4.88 2.54
N PHE A 226 6.12 -4.70 3.30
CA PHE A 226 6.18 -4.49 4.76
C PHE A 226 6.14 -5.81 5.54
N ASP A 227 6.98 -6.79 5.15
CA ASP A 227 7.11 -8.08 5.82
C ASP A 227 8.55 -8.64 5.70
N ASP A 228 8.82 -9.82 6.25
CA ASP A 228 10.16 -10.40 6.31
C ASP A 228 10.79 -10.67 4.93
N ARG A 229 10.03 -10.61 3.83
CA ARG A 229 10.56 -10.72 2.46
C ARG A 229 11.40 -9.52 2.05
N VAL A 230 11.18 -8.37 2.71
CA VAL A 230 11.81 -7.07 2.43
C VAL A 230 11.37 -6.48 1.07
N SER A 231 11.51 -7.24 0.00
CA SER A 231 11.07 -6.85 -1.35
C SER A 231 10.65 -8.08 -2.17
N VAL A 232 9.98 -7.82 -3.26
CA VAL A 232 9.61 -8.82 -4.27
C VAL A 232 10.09 -8.36 -5.64
N ASP A 233 10.46 -9.33 -6.48
CA ASP A 233 10.84 -9.07 -7.88
C ASP A 233 9.62 -8.92 -8.80
N HIS A 234 9.86 -8.80 -10.11
CA HIS A 234 8.79 -8.65 -11.12
C HIS A 234 7.82 -9.84 -11.17
N LYS A 235 8.21 -11.00 -10.70
CA LYS A 235 7.37 -12.22 -10.63
C LYS A 235 6.75 -12.39 -9.25
N LEU A 236 6.80 -11.35 -8.41
CA LEU A 236 6.33 -11.35 -7.02
C LEU A 236 7.04 -12.40 -6.14
N GLN A 237 8.27 -12.85 -6.54
CA GLN A 237 9.07 -13.77 -5.75
C GLN A 237 9.79 -13.01 -4.63
N PRO A 238 9.87 -13.59 -3.42
CA PRO A 238 10.56 -12.98 -2.28
C PRO A 238 12.05 -12.80 -2.54
N ARG A 239 12.63 -11.66 -2.10
CA ARG A 239 14.06 -11.36 -2.21
C ARG A 239 14.80 -11.43 -0.88
N TRP A 240 14.11 -11.55 0.23
CA TRP A 240 14.65 -11.80 1.58
C TRP A 240 15.77 -10.83 2.03
N GLY A 241 15.82 -9.62 1.46
CA GLY A 241 16.87 -8.65 1.75
C GLY A 241 18.25 -9.04 1.19
N GLU A 242 18.31 -9.83 0.12
CA GLU A 242 19.56 -10.15 -0.58
C GLU A 242 20.29 -8.89 -1.04
N TRP A 243 19.54 -7.88 -1.38
CA TRP A 243 20.02 -6.53 -1.66
C TRP A 243 19.17 -5.50 -0.92
N VAL A 244 19.84 -4.56 -0.25
CA VAL A 244 19.19 -3.49 0.51
C VAL A 244 19.87 -2.18 0.13
N PRO A 245 19.15 -1.23 -0.48
CA PRO A 245 19.69 0.09 -0.78
C PRO A 245 20.10 0.84 0.50
N GLU A 246 21.09 1.72 0.38
CA GLU A 246 21.61 2.47 1.52
C GLU A 246 20.51 3.27 2.24
N ALA A 247 19.63 3.91 1.48
CA ALA A 247 18.49 4.67 2.01
C ALA A 247 17.52 3.83 2.86
N ALA A 248 17.48 2.50 2.65
CA ALA A 248 16.58 1.59 3.37
C ALA A 248 17.22 0.88 4.57
N ARG A 249 18.54 0.96 4.77
CA ARG A 249 19.23 0.20 5.82
C ARG A 249 18.75 0.52 7.23
N HIS A 250 18.37 1.76 7.49
CA HIS A 250 17.87 2.20 8.79
C HIS A 250 16.48 1.61 9.12
N VAL A 251 15.69 1.26 8.09
CA VAL A 251 14.36 0.65 8.26
C VAL A 251 14.46 -0.86 8.50
N ILE A 252 15.46 -1.54 7.89
CA ILE A 252 15.57 -3.00 7.89
C ILE A 252 16.44 -3.52 9.03
N ASN A 253 17.47 -2.77 9.47
CA ASN A 253 18.40 -3.19 10.52
C ASN A 253 17.86 -3.02 11.94
N GLU A 254 16.78 -2.28 12.16
CA GLU A 254 16.10 -2.26 13.43
C GLU A 254 15.12 -3.44 13.47
N ASP A 255 15.33 -4.39 14.39
CA ASP A 255 14.50 -5.56 14.68
C ASP A 255 13.05 -5.37 14.18
N THR A 256 12.74 -5.96 13.02
CA THR A 256 11.66 -5.54 12.14
C THR A 256 10.27 -5.75 12.74
N ASP A 257 9.89 -4.84 13.62
CA ASP A 257 8.51 -4.44 13.80
C ASP A 257 8.25 -3.32 12.78
N TYR A 258 7.88 -3.64 11.54
CA TYR A 258 7.60 -2.71 10.43
C TYR A 258 6.54 -1.63 10.74
N ASP A 259 6.25 -1.43 12.01
CA ASP A 259 5.31 -0.46 12.54
C ASP A 259 5.89 0.95 12.75
N LYS A 260 7.21 1.12 12.70
CA LYS A 260 7.83 2.42 13.01
C LYS A 260 7.69 3.44 11.87
N GLY A 261 7.54 2.98 10.63
CA GLY A 261 7.34 3.84 9.46
C GLY A 261 5.96 4.53 9.38
N GLN A 262 4.99 4.12 10.23
CA GLN A 262 3.66 4.74 10.33
C GLN A 262 3.48 5.62 11.58
N GLY A 263 4.58 6.23 12.06
CA GLY A 263 4.55 7.30 13.03
C GLY A 263 4.00 6.91 14.41
N SER A 264 4.87 6.42 15.29
CA SER A 264 4.66 6.52 16.74
C SER A 264 4.90 7.97 17.16
N GLY A 265 3.95 8.85 16.92
CA GLY A 265 3.85 10.11 17.64
C GLY A 265 3.23 9.81 19.00
N SER A 266 4.06 9.56 20.03
CA SER A 266 3.64 9.67 21.41
C SER A 266 3.27 11.12 21.65
N GLY A 267 1.96 11.39 21.75
CA GLY A 267 1.47 12.65 22.28
C GLY A 267 1.80 12.71 23.77
N SER A 268 2.50 13.70 24.18
CA SER A 268 2.43 14.29 25.52
C SER A 268 1.50 15.48 25.44
#